data_53eed2a55bb96dc5ca6a7d70d47919d8
#
_entry.id   53eed2a55bb96dc5ca6a7d70d47919d8
#
_cell.length_a   1.000
_cell.length_b   1.000
_cell.length_c   1.000
_cell.angle_alpha   90.00
_cell.angle_beta   90.00
_cell.angle_gamma   90.00
#
_symmetry.space_group_name_H-M   'P 1'
#
loop_
_entity.id
_entity.type
_entity.pdbx_description
1 polymer ?
#
loop_
_entity_poly.entity_id
_entity_poly.type
_entity_poly.pdbx_seq_one_letter_code
_entity_poly.pdbx_strand_id
1 'polypeptide(L)'
;GRHNYLFPVLGRTEIDRQASGEQSVTVEDSMSMVHASRGTLKPASPHLKSEPALVAGLAKATLRNSRVDWDKMVGDYSFIRDAIEAVFPGFEDFNNRILTPGGFRLPVAAAQRRWLTPSGKAQFKVMQGINEDPRSLICHDLVLTTLRSHDQYNTTLYGLNDRYRGVTGRRDVLFMAADEAEKRQFRVGDKVNMVALDPQGNRTGRRLDNLTVVVYDMAPGSVAAYYPEANVMVPLDSHDTESGIPAYKSIPVELELCEAPVETSGALR
;
A
#
# COMPACT_ATOMS: atom_id res chain seq x y z
N GLY A 1 -7.00 -2.92 -15.32
CA GLY A 1 -7.41 -2.02 -16.40
C GLY A 1 -7.21 -2.64 -17.77
N ARG A 2 -7.80 -2.05 -18.82
CA ARG A 2 -7.60 -2.52 -20.21
C ARG A 2 -6.22 -2.17 -20.77
N HIS A 3 -5.57 -1.18 -20.19
CA HIS A 3 -4.24 -0.71 -20.57
C HIS A 3 -3.36 -0.58 -19.34
N ASN A 4 -2.16 -1.13 -19.41
CA ASN A 4 -1.16 -1.05 -18.36
C ASN A 4 0.12 -0.49 -18.95
N TYR A 5 0.71 0.51 -18.29
CA TYR A 5 1.99 1.11 -18.68
C TYR A 5 3.01 0.76 -17.61
N LEU A 6 4.10 0.13 -18.01
CA LEU A 6 5.23 -0.21 -17.15
C LEU A 6 6.37 0.76 -17.41
N PHE A 7 6.78 1.48 -16.38
CA PHE A 7 7.93 2.37 -16.43
C PHE A 7 9.11 1.67 -15.76
N PRO A 8 10.23 1.47 -16.48
CA PRO A 8 11.42 0.88 -15.88
C PRO A 8 12.07 1.88 -14.90
N VAL A 9 12.23 1.48 -13.66
CA VAL A 9 12.69 2.33 -12.54
C VAL A 9 13.99 1.78 -11.96
N LEU A 10 14.92 2.68 -11.61
CA LEU A 10 16.12 2.35 -10.85
C LEU A 10 15.73 1.78 -9.48
N GLY A 11 16.36 0.68 -9.09
CA GLY A 11 16.32 0.20 -7.73
C GLY A 11 17.09 1.12 -6.78
N ARG A 12 16.75 1.11 -5.50
CA ARG A 12 17.41 1.95 -4.48
C ARG A 12 18.89 1.70 -4.32
N THR A 13 19.35 0.51 -4.68
CA THR A 13 20.76 0.12 -4.61
C THR A 13 21.55 0.52 -5.85
N GLU A 14 20.89 0.96 -6.92
CA GLU A 14 21.50 1.34 -8.18
C GLU A 14 21.87 2.83 -8.20
N ILE A 15 22.96 3.14 -8.92
CA ILE A 15 23.44 4.53 -9.05
C ILE A 15 22.46 5.33 -9.91
N ASP A 16 21.99 6.44 -9.35
CA ASP A 16 21.22 7.45 -10.08
C ASP A 16 22.17 8.54 -10.61
N ARG A 17 22.23 8.71 -11.92
CA ARG A 17 23.00 9.76 -12.58
C ARG A 17 22.11 10.70 -13.35
N GLN A 18 22.24 11.98 -13.03
CA GLN A 18 21.55 13.07 -13.69
C GLN A 18 22.55 14.07 -14.30
N ALA A 19 22.10 15.21 -14.77
CA ALA A 19 22.95 16.18 -15.47
C ALA A 19 24.15 16.68 -14.65
N SER A 20 23.98 16.87 -13.33
CA SER A 20 25.06 17.29 -12.42
C SER A 20 25.93 16.14 -11.88
N GLY A 21 25.64 14.90 -12.25
CA GLY A 21 26.38 13.72 -11.79
C GLY A 21 25.55 12.76 -10.95
N GLU A 22 26.20 12.02 -10.04
CA GLU A 22 25.53 11.07 -9.15
C GLU A 22 24.67 11.79 -8.13
N GLN A 23 23.42 11.33 -8.01
CA GLN A 23 22.43 11.90 -7.12
C GLN A 23 22.21 11.04 -5.88
N SER A 24 21.70 11.66 -4.83
CA SER A 24 21.10 10.99 -3.71
C SER A 24 19.68 11.50 -3.49
N VAL A 25 18.74 10.61 -3.26
CA VAL A 25 17.44 10.96 -2.70
C VAL A 25 17.56 11.11 -1.19
N THR A 26 16.60 11.77 -0.56
CA THR A 26 16.54 11.90 0.89
C THR A 26 15.38 11.07 1.41
N VAL A 27 15.55 10.48 2.57
CA VAL A 27 14.55 9.67 3.25
C VAL A 27 14.45 10.12 4.70
N GLU A 28 13.24 10.13 5.24
CA GLU A 28 12.97 10.30 6.65
C GLU A 28 12.64 8.95 7.26
N ASP A 29 13.25 8.61 8.37
CA ASP A 29 12.93 7.41 9.12
C ASP A 29 11.88 7.65 10.21
N SER A 30 11.43 6.58 10.88
CA SER A 30 10.43 6.66 11.95
C SER A 30 10.89 7.42 13.20
N MET A 31 12.19 7.77 13.29
CA MET A 31 12.77 8.57 14.36
C MET A 31 12.92 10.05 13.98
N SER A 32 12.35 10.46 12.84
CA SER A 32 12.45 11.80 12.26
C SER A 32 13.88 12.18 11.88
N MET A 33 14.72 11.19 11.54
CA MET A 33 16.04 11.41 10.98
C MET A 33 15.95 11.47 9.46
N VAL A 34 16.49 12.54 8.88
CA VAL A 34 16.56 12.73 7.42
C VAL A 34 17.94 12.32 6.95
N HIS A 35 18.01 11.34 6.06
CA HIS A 35 19.25 10.75 5.55
C HIS A 35 19.35 10.90 4.04
N ALA A 36 20.58 11.01 3.53
CA ALA A 36 20.85 10.77 2.12
C ALA A 36 20.84 9.25 1.84
N SER A 37 20.17 8.86 0.76
CA SER A 37 20.13 7.50 0.26
C SER A 37 20.69 7.47 -1.17
N ARG A 38 21.77 6.71 -1.37
CA ARG A 38 22.46 6.60 -2.65
C ARG A 38 22.80 5.15 -2.94
N GLY A 39 22.45 4.70 -4.14
CA GLY A 39 22.87 3.40 -4.64
C GLY A 39 24.34 3.38 -5.07
N THR A 40 24.93 2.21 -5.07
CA THR A 40 26.33 1.98 -5.45
C THR A 40 26.48 0.96 -6.57
N LEU A 41 25.41 0.25 -6.91
CA LEU A 41 25.44 -0.77 -7.95
C LEU A 41 25.19 -0.17 -9.34
N LYS A 42 25.80 -0.79 -10.33
CA LYS A 42 25.53 -0.44 -11.73
C LYS A 42 24.06 -0.76 -12.04
N PRO A 43 23.32 0.16 -12.69
CA PRO A 43 21.96 -0.10 -13.15
C PRO A 43 21.86 -1.37 -13.99
N ALA A 44 20.82 -2.17 -13.76
CA ALA A 44 20.57 -3.41 -14.50
C ALA A 44 20.30 -3.15 -16.00
N SER A 45 19.84 -1.95 -16.34
CA SER A 45 19.62 -1.52 -17.73
C SER A 45 19.88 -0.02 -17.90
N PRO A 46 20.40 0.42 -19.07
CA PRO A 46 20.56 1.84 -19.37
C PRO A 46 19.21 2.57 -19.58
N HIS A 47 18.12 1.84 -19.67
CA HIS A 47 16.78 2.41 -19.86
C HIS A 47 16.06 2.71 -18.55
N LEU A 48 16.62 2.32 -17.40
CA LEU A 48 16.06 2.63 -16.10
C LEU A 48 16.20 4.12 -15.82
N LYS A 49 15.13 4.70 -15.28
CA LYS A 49 15.09 6.09 -14.83
C LYS A 49 14.82 6.15 -13.34
N SER A 50 15.32 7.18 -12.68
CA SER A 50 14.94 7.41 -11.29
C SER A 50 13.47 7.81 -11.15
N GLU A 51 12.88 7.54 -9.99
CA GLU A 51 11.52 7.96 -9.68
C GLU A 51 11.33 9.47 -9.85
N PRO A 52 12.23 10.35 -9.36
CA PRO A 52 12.12 11.79 -9.63
C PRO A 52 12.10 12.13 -11.11
N ALA A 53 12.94 11.49 -11.94
CA ALA A 53 12.97 11.74 -13.36
C ALA A 53 11.69 11.27 -14.07
N LEU A 54 11.11 10.16 -13.65
CA LEU A 54 9.82 9.69 -14.18
C LEU A 54 8.68 10.64 -13.81
N VAL A 55 8.61 11.07 -12.54
CA VAL A 55 7.59 12.02 -12.08
C VAL A 55 7.71 13.36 -12.80
N ALA A 56 8.92 13.89 -12.96
CA ALA A 56 9.17 15.11 -13.70
C ALA A 56 8.77 14.97 -15.18
N GLY A 57 9.06 13.83 -15.80
CA GLY A 57 8.64 13.54 -17.17
C GLY A 57 7.12 13.53 -17.33
N LEU A 58 6.41 12.90 -16.41
CA LEU A 58 4.94 12.90 -16.37
C LEU A 58 4.38 14.31 -16.14
N ALA A 59 4.98 15.07 -15.20
CA ALA A 59 4.58 16.44 -14.92
C ALA A 59 4.74 17.35 -16.16
N LYS A 60 5.85 17.27 -16.86
CA LYS A 60 6.09 18.00 -18.13
C LYS A 60 5.04 17.67 -19.19
N ALA A 61 4.72 16.40 -19.33
CA ALA A 61 3.75 15.95 -20.33
C ALA A 61 2.31 16.41 -20.00
N THR A 62 1.99 16.53 -18.72
CA THR A 62 0.63 16.82 -18.24
C THR A 62 0.40 18.32 -17.97
N LEU A 63 1.38 19.00 -17.38
CA LEU A 63 1.28 20.37 -16.90
C LEU A 63 1.93 21.35 -17.88
N ARG A 64 1.28 21.61 -19.01
CA ARG A 64 1.83 22.44 -20.11
C ARG A 64 2.24 23.87 -19.68
N ASN A 65 1.60 24.43 -18.67
CA ASN A 65 1.83 25.79 -18.18
C ASN A 65 2.46 25.79 -16.77
N SER A 66 3.21 24.76 -16.41
CA SER A 66 3.90 24.70 -15.12
C SER A 66 4.93 25.81 -15.00
N ARG A 67 4.97 26.45 -13.82
CA ARG A 67 6.03 27.40 -13.45
C ARG A 67 7.30 26.71 -12.93
N VAL A 68 7.22 25.39 -12.72
CA VAL A 68 8.34 24.58 -12.23
C VAL A 68 9.19 24.15 -13.43
N ASP A 69 10.47 24.41 -13.36
CA ASP A 69 11.46 23.87 -14.29
C ASP A 69 11.81 22.43 -13.87
N TRP A 70 11.04 21.48 -14.38
CA TRP A 70 11.18 20.06 -14.05
C TRP A 70 12.53 19.47 -14.45
N ASP A 71 13.13 19.98 -15.55
CA ASP A 71 14.44 19.49 -16.02
C ASP A 71 15.54 19.97 -15.08
N LYS A 72 15.49 21.20 -14.63
CA LYS A 72 16.40 21.73 -13.62
C LYS A 72 16.31 20.95 -12.31
N MET A 73 15.06 20.70 -11.84
CA MET A 73 14.81 19.97 -10.59
C MET A 73 15.44 18.57 -10.58
N VAL A 74 15.31 17.83 -11.69
CA VAL A 74 15.85 16.46 -11.74
C VAL A 74 17.28 16.41 -12.25
N GLY A 75 17.75 17.46 -12.92
CA GLY A 75 19.15 17.56 -13.35
C GLY A 75 20.12 17.62 -12.18
N ASP A 76 19.67 18.17 -11.08
CA ASP A 76 20.39 18.24 -9.78
C ASP A 76 19.37 18.29 -8.63
N TYR A 77 19.35 17.28 -7.79
CA TYR A 77 18.38 17.18 -6.69
C TYR A 77 18.59 18.21 -5.58
N SER A 78 19.69 18.98 -5.61
CA SER A 78 19.86 20.12 -4.71
C SER A 78 18.75 21.15 -4.89
N PHE A 79 18.28 21.38 -6.13
CA PHE A 79 17.17 22.31 -6.40
C PHE A 79 15.84 21.83 -5.83
N ILE A 80 15.62 20.50 -5.74
CA ILE A 80 14.45 19.96 -5.05
C ILE A 80 14.56 20.23 -3.55
N ARG A 81 15.74 20.04 -2.95
CA ARG A 81 15.97 20.33 -1.53
C ARG A 81 15.84 21.81 -1.20
N ASP A 82 16.33 22.71 -2.07
CA ASP A 82 16.12 24.15 -1.94
C ASP A 82 14.61 24.52 -1.94
N ALA A 83 13.84 23.86 -2.81
CA ALA A 83 12.39 24.08 -2.84
C ALA A 83 11.69 23.56 -1.58
N ILE A 84 12.15 22.44 -1.03
CA ILE A 84 11.66 21.89 0.26
C ILE A 84 11.99 22.85 1.40
N GLU A 85 13.24 23.32 1.47
CA GLU A 85 13.68 24.31 2.46
C GLU A 85 12.84 25.59 2.44
N ALA A 86 12.49 26.07 1.25
CA ALA A 86 11.69 27.28 1.09
C ALA A 86 10.23 27.14 1.58
N VAL A 87 9.72 25.91 1.70
CA VAL A 87 8.30 25.64 2.01
C VAL A 87 8.10 25.05 3.41
N PHE A 88 9.02 24.20 3.86
CA PHE A 88 8.83 23.40 5.08
C PHE A 88 9.76 23.84 6.22
N PRO A 89 9.21 24.24 7.38
CA PRO A 89 10.01 24.49 8.58
C PRO A 89 10.79 23.25 9.02
N GLY A 90 12.00 23.43 9.51
CA GLY A 90 12.86 22.35 9.97
C GLY A 90 13.82 21.81 8.92
N PHE A 91 13.70 22.28 7.67
CA PHE A 91 14.60 21.93 6.57
C PHE A 91 15.59 23.03 6.22
N GLU A 92 15.77 24.01 7.07
CA GLU A 92 16.75 25.11 6.89
C GLU A 92 18.14 24.53 6.63
N ASP A 93 18.87 25.09 5.67
CA ASP A 93 20.22 24.66 5.24
C ASP A 93 20.25 23.17 4.82
N PHE A 94 19.21 22.72 4.11
CA PHE A 94 19.01 21.29 3.81
C PHE A 94 20.19 20.68 3.04
N ASN A 95 20.67 21.38 2.02
CA ASN A 95 21.76 20.88 1.17
C ASN A 95 23.07 20.66 1.92
N ASN A 96 23.38 21.45 2.92
CA ASN A 96 24.57 21.26 3.74
C ASN A 96 24.35 20.20 4.84
N ARG A 97 23.20 20.27 5.51
CA ARG A 97 22.88 19.33 6.60
C ARG A 97 22.81 17.87 6.16
N ILE A 98 22.31 17.62 4.93
CA ILE A 98 22.22 16.27 4.42
C ILE A 98 23.58 15.61 4.11
N LEU A 99 24.63 16.40 3.97
CA LEU A 99 25.99 15.88 3.77
C LEU A 99 26.63 15.36 5.06
N THR A 100 26.04 15.70 6.21
CA THR A 100 26.51 15.20 7.50
C THR A 100 26.30 13.68 7.58
N PRO A 101 27.33 12.89 7.94
CA PRO A 101 27.15 11.45 8.16
C PRO A 101 26.04 11.17 9.18
N GLY A 102 25.06 10.32 8.80
CA GLY A 102 23.88 10.04 9.62
C GLY A 102 22.74 11.03 9.43
N GLY A 103 22.93 12.09 8.62
CA GLY A 103 21.91 13.08 8.34
C GLY A 103 21.60 14.02 9.50
N PHE A 104 20.35 14.48 9.61
CA PHE A 104 19.92 15.39 10.66
C PHE A 104 18.52 15.03 11.16
N ARG A 105 18.22 15.43 12.38
CA ARG A 105 16.91 15.20 12.98
C ARG A 105 16.00 16.41 12.77
N LEU A 106 14.77 16.14 12.36
CA LEU A 106 13.71 17.15 12.33
C LEU A 106 13.27 17.49 13.76
N PRO A 107 12.84 18.72 14.02
CA PRO A 107 12.36 19.11 15.33
C PRO A 107 11.04 18.42 15.63
N VAL A 108 11.03 17.62 16.70
CA VAL A 108 9.81 16.95 17.20
C VAL A 108 9.48 17.54 18.58
N ALA A 109 8.48 18.40 18.62
CA ALA A 109 8.09 19.10 19.85
C ALA A 109 7.69 18.12 20.97
N ALA A 110 6.97 17.04 20.64
CA ALA A 110 6.56 16.02 21.59
C ALA A 110 7.76 15.28 22.22
N ALA A 111 8.85 15.05 21.49
CA ALA A 111 10.08 14.48 22.05
C ALA A 111 10.74 15.39 23.11
N GLN A 112 10.48 16.69 23.05
CA GLN A 112 10.88 17.69 24.02
C GLN A 112 9.82 17.93 25.11
N ARG A 113 8.76 17.11 25.16
CA ARG A 113 7.59 17.30 26.04
C ARG A 113 6.93 18.66 25.87
N ARG A 114 7.01 19.22 24.69
CA ARG A 114 6.31 20.44 24.30
C ARG A 114 5.07 20.05 23.48
N TRP A 115 3.92 20.43 23.96
CA TRP A 115 2.64 20.08 23.34
C TRP A 115 2.08 21.33 22.65
N LEU A 116 1.93 21.25 21.32
CA LEU A 116 1.41 22.34 20.50
C LEU A 116 -0.12 22.37 20.49
N THR A 117 -0.72 22.13 21.64
CA THR A 117 -2.16 22.21 21.88
C THR A 117 -2.51 23.56 22.49
N PRO A 118 -3.78 24.03 22.42
CA PRO A 118 -4.20 25.26 23.07
C PRO A 118 -3.91 25.31 24.58
N SER A 119 -3.94 24.16 25.26
CA SER A 119 -3.63 24.06 26.69
C SER A 119 -2.15 23.94 27.02
N GLY A 120 -1.28 23.72 26.02
CA GLY A 120 0.14 23.39 26.20
C GLY A 120 0.38 22.05 26.90
N LYS A 121 -0.63 21.20 27.03
CA LYS A 121 -0.56 19.87 27.65
C LYS A 121 -0.94 18.78 26.65
N ALA A 122 -0.45 17.55 26.87
CA ALA A 122 -0.92 16.39 26.12
C ALA A 122 -2.43 16.25 26.24
N GLN A 123 -3.10 16.03 25.13
CA GLN A 123 -4.54 15.88 25.08
C GLN A 123 -4.90 14.41 24.84
N PHE A 124 -5.49 13.78 25.83
CA PHE A 124 -5.98 12.42 25.71
C PHE A 124 -7.39 12.44 25.11
N LYS A 125 -7.62 11.59 24.13
CA LYS A 125 -8.96 11.33 23.58
C LYS A 125 -9.50 10.05 24.20
N VAL A 126 -10.70 10.12 24.72
CA VAL A 126 -11.48 8.92 25.06
C VAL A 126 -12.16 8.47 23.76
N MET A 127 -11.79 7.30 23.29
CA MET A 127 -12.44 6.72 22.11
C MET A 127 -13.84 6.25 22.49
N GLN A 128 -14.76 6.34 21.55
CA GLN A 128 -16.08 5.73 21.68
C GLN A 128 -15.96 4.22 21.88
N GLY A 129 -16.94 3.61 22.50
CA GLY A 129 -16.97 2.16 22.69
C GLY A 129 -17.00 1.40 21.36
N ILE A 130 -16.54 0.17 21.36
CA ILE A 130 -16.55 -0.69 20.15
C ILE A 130 -17.96 -0.76 19.54
N ASN A 131 -18.99 -0.79 20.36
CA ASN A 131 -20.39 -0.84 19.91
C ASN A 131 -20.89 0.45 19.25
N GLU A 132 -20.12 1.54 19.36
CA GLU A 132 -20.44 2.83 18.75
C GLU A 132 -19.62 3.06 17.48
N ASP A 133 -18.69 2.16 17.14
CA ASP A 133 -17.96 2.20 15.86
C ASP A 133 -18.97 1.95 14.73
N PRO A 134 -19.09 2.87 13.76
CA PRO A 134 -20.02 2.69 12.62
C PRO A 134 -19.86 1.35 11.91
N ARG A 135 -18.67 0.76 11.93
CA ARG A 135 -18.40 -0.55 11.34
C ARG A 135 -18.97 -1.70 12.14
N SER A 136 -19.09 -1.57 13.46
CA SER A 136 -19.76 -2.59 14.30
C SER A 136 -21.27 -2.64 14.06
N LEU A 137 -21.84 -1.57 13.48
CA LEU A 137 -23.26 -1.47 13.16
C LEU A 137 -23.60 -2.02 11.76
N ILE A 138 -22.59 -2.37 10.96
CA ILE A 138 -22.79 -2.96 9.64
C ILE A 138 -23.28 -4.40 9.82
N CYS A 139 -24.44 -4.72 9.23
CA CYS A 139 -24.95 -6.08 9.19
C CYS A 139 -24.12 -6.92 8.22
N HIS A 140 -23.21 -7.74 8.75
CA HIS A 140 -22.36 -8.61 7.95
C HIS A 140 -22.08 -9.92 8.71
N ASP A 141 -21.84 -10.99 7.97
CA ASP A 141 -21.42 -12.29 8.50
C ASP A 141 -19.89 -12.43 8.49
N LEU A 142 -19.23 -11.84 7.49
CA LEU A 142 -17.78 -11.85 7.35
C LEU A 142 -17.21 -10.48 7.04
N VAL A 143 -16.01 -10.22 7.54
CA VAL A 143 -15.22 -9.02 7.28
C VAL A 143 -13.90 -9.39 6.61
N LEU A 144 -13.64 -8.81 5.44
CA LEU A 144 -12.38 -8.95 4.74
C LEU A 144 -11.35 -7.96 5.28
N THR A 145 -10.17 -8.47 5.59
CA THR A 145 -8.94 -7.70 5.79
C THR A 145 -7.96 -8.01 4.66
N THR A 146 -7.52 -6.98 3.93
CA THR A 146 -6.45 -7.18 2.95
C THR A 146 -5.10 -7.29 3.64
N LEU A 147 -4.24 -8.16 3.18
CA LEU A 147 -2.87 -8.33 3.72
C LEU A 147 -1.81 -8.34 2.62
N ARG A 148 -0.58 -8.04 3.04
CA ARG A 148 0.61 -8.33 2.25
C ARG A 148 1.04 -9.77 2.50
N SER A 149 1.54 -10.44 1.47
CA SER A 149 2.31 -11.66 1.69
C SER A 149 3.59 -11.33 2.45
N HIS A 150 4.19 -12.33 3.07
CA HIS A 150 5.49 -12.14 3.67
C HIS A 150 6.52 -11.77 2.58
N ASP A 151 7.48 -10.94 2.93
CA ASP A 151 8.46 -10.35 2.00
C ASP A 151 7.87 -9.43 0.90
N GLN A 152 6.58 -9.10 0.97
CA GLN A 152 5.97 -8.13 0.06
C GLN A 152 6.33 -6.70 0.45
N TYR A 153 6.86 -5.95 -0.52
CA TYR A 153 7.11 -4.52 -0.38
C TYR A 153 6.15 -3.72 -1.27
N ASN A 154 5.37 -2.85 -0.65
CA ASN A 154 4.30 -2.10 -1.32
C ASN A 154 3.35 -2.99 -2.14
N THR A 155 3.05 -2.62 -3.39
CA THR A 155 2.04 -3.27 -4.24
C THR A 155 2.62 -4.26 -5.24
N THR A 156 3.90 -4.17 -5.55
CA THR A 156 4.46 -4.82 -6.74
C THR A 156 5.66 -5.73 -6.47
N LEU A 157 6.38 -5.50 -5.38
CA LEU A 157 7.52 -6.33 -5.02
C LEU A 157 7.07 -7.46 -4.10
N TYR A 158 6.75 -8.61 -4.67
CA TYR A 158 6.37 -9.81 -3.94
C TYR A 158 6.74 -11.08 -4.70
N GLY A 159 6.99 -12.13 -3.93
CA GLY A 159 7.11 -13.48 -4.48
C GLY A 159 5.77 -14.22 -4.42
N LEU A 160 5.74 -15.43 -4.99
CA LEU A 160 4.59 -16.32 -4.96
C LEU A 160 4.61 -17.27 -3.75
N ASN A 161 5.58 -17.11 -2.85
CA ASN A 161 5.76 -17.98 -1.69
C ASN A 161 5.62 -17.16 -0.40
N ASP A 162 4.51 -17.34 0.28
CA ASP A 162 4.34 -16.83 1.65
C ASP A 162 4.63 -17.97 2.63
N ARG A 163 5.92 -18.16 2.93
CA ARG A 163 6.42 -19.24 3.78
C ARG A 163 5.85 -19.25 5.19
N TYR A 164 5.41 -18.07 5.69
CA TYR A 164 4.86 -17.96 7.05
C TYR A 164 3.40 -18.36 7.13
N ARG A 165 2.68 -18.30 5.99
CA ARG A 165 1.28 -18.74 5.91
C ARG A 165 1.11 -20.02 5.12
N GLY A 166 2.21 -20.67 4.72
CA GLY A 166 2.17 -21.95 4.00
C GLY A 166 1.63 -21.86 2.57
N VAL A 167 1.59 -20.67 1.98
CA VAL A 167 1.12 -20.47 0.61
C VAL A 167 2.30 -20.49 -0.36
N THR A 168 2.24 -21.34 -1.37
CA THR A 168 3.30 -21.52 -2.36
C THR A 168 2.74 -21.49 -3.77
N GLY A 169 3.42 -20.77 -4.66
CA GLY A 169 3.15 -20.75 -6.10
C GLY A 169 1.93 -19.94 -6.52
N ARG A 170 1.23 -19.27 -5.60
CA ARG A 170 -0.04 -18.58 -5.86
C ARG A 170 -0.32 -17.43 -4.90
N ARG A 171 -1.30 -16.61 -5.28
CA ARG A 171 -1.81 -15.50 -4.46
C ARG A 171 -3.34 -15.42 -4.45
N ASP A 172 -4.02 -16.21 -5.28
CA ASP A 172 -5.48 -16.33 -5.34
C ASP A 172 -6.02 -17.16 -4.17
N VAL A 173 -5.82 -16.66 -2.95
CA VAL A 173 -6.20 -17.36 -1.71
C VAL A 173 -7.14 -16.53 -0.85
N LEU A 174 -8.00 -17.25 -0.14
CA LEU A 174 -8.82 -16.72 0.94
C LEU A 174 -8.42 -17.43 2.22
N PHE A 175 -7.90 -16.67 3.18
CA PHE A 175 -7.63 -17.16 4.53
C PHE A 175 -8.89 -17.06 5.37
N MET A 176 -9.19 -18.10 6.15
CA MET A 176 -10.28 -18.12 7.10
C MET A 176 -10.00 -19.07 8.26
N ALA A 177 -10.69 -18.86 9.39
CA ALA A 177 -10.59 -19.76 10.53
C ALA A 177 -11.20 -21.14 10.21
N ALA A 178 -10.73 -22.18 10.91
CA ALA A 178 -11.20 -23.55 10.67
C ALA A 178 -12.70 -23.71 10.98
N ASP A 179 -13.18 -23.11 12.07
CA ASP A 179 -14.59 -23.13 12.48
C ASP A 179 -15.48 -22.37 11.48
N GLU A 180 -15.00 -21.27 10.90
CA GLU A 180 -15.72 -20.55 9.85
C GLU A 180 -15.80 -21.36 8.53
N ALA A 181 -14.75 -22.10 8.19
CA ALA A 181 -14.78 -23.00 7.05
C ALA A 181 -15.78 -24.15 7.28
N GLU A 182 -15.76 -24.77 8.46
CA GLU A 182 -16.68 -25.85 8.83
C GLU A 182 -18.14 -25.36 8.84
N LYS A 183 -18.42 -24.21 9.44
CA LYS A 183 -19.76 -23.59 9.45
C LYS A 183 -20.35 -23.41 8.06
N ARG A 184 -19.50 -23.14 7.06
CA ARG A 184 -19.89 -22.94 5.66
C ARG A 184 -19.72 -24.17 4.79
N GLN A 185 -19.31 -25.29 5.38
CA GLN A 185 -19.03 -26.54 4.68
C GLN A 185 -17.95 -26.40 3.59
N PHE A 186 -17.00 -25.48 3.77
CA PHE A 186 -15.85 -25.30 2.89
C PHE A 186 -14.70 -26.20 3.35
N ARG A 187 -13.97 -26.73 2.38
CA ARG A 187 -12.76 -27.52 2.58
C ARG A 187 -11.53 -26.74 2.16
N VAL A 188 -10.39 -27.04 2.76
CA VAL A 188 -9.11 -26.52 2.28
C VAL A 188 -8.93 -26.87 0.80
N GLY A 189 -8.65 -25.87 -0.01
CA GLY A 189 -8.49 -26.01 -1.46
C GLY A 189 -9.75 -25.76 -2.29
N ASP A 190 -10.92 -25.68 -1.67
CA ASP A 190 -12.13 -25.31 -2.38
C ASP A 190 -11.98 -23.93 -3.04
N LYS A 191 -12.71 -23.75 -4.14
CA LYS A 191 -12.77 -22.46 -4.84
C LYS A 191 -14.01 -21.70 -4.43
N VAL A 192 -13.80 -20.46 -4.03
CA VAL A 192 -14.86 -19.54 -3.63
C VAL A 192 -14.76 -18.21 -4.36
N ASN A 193 -15.90 -17.59 -4.56
CA ASN A 193 -15.98 -16.20 -4.99
C ASN A 193 -16.32 -15.34 -3.79
N MET A 194 -15.76 -14.16 -3.72
CA MET A 194 -16.01 -13.19 -2.67
C MET A 194 -16.68 -11.96 -3.24
N VAL A 195 -17.79 -11.54 -2.65
CA VAL A 195 -18.58 -10.39 -3.07
C VAL A 195 -18.60 -9.37 -1.94
N ALA A 196 -18.30 -8.10 -2.26
CA ALA A 196 -18.36 -7.02 -1.27
C ALA A 196 -19.81 -6.58 -1.06
N LEU A 197 -20.13 -6.28 0.20
CA LEU A 197 -21.41 -5.76 0.63
C LEU A 197 -21.30 -4.26 0.93
N ASP A 198 -22.41 -3.55 0.79
CA ASP A 198 -22.55 -2.18 1.31
C ASP A 198 -22.83 -2.18 2.82
N PRO A 199 -22.85 -1.02 3.50
CA PRO A 199 -23.15 -0.94 4.92
C PRO A 199 -24.55 -1.48 5.31
N GLN A 200 -25.46 -1.60 4.36
CA GLN A 200 -26.80 -2.14 4.54
C GLN A 200 -26.88 -3.65 4.28
N GLY A 201 -25.76 -4.28 3.89
CA GLY A 201 -25.67 -5.70 3.61
C GLY A 201 -26.07 -6.09 2.17
N ASN A 202 -26.25 -5.14 1.26
CA ASN A 202 -26.55 -5.44 -0.12
C ASN A 202 -25.27 -5.69 -0.93
N ARG A 203 -25.36 -6.55 -1.93
CA ARG A 203 -24.26 -6.80 -2.86
C ARG A 203 -23.90 -5.56 -3.69
N THR A 204 -22.61 -5.22 -3.76
CA THR A 204 -22.12 -4.03 -4.50
C THR A 204 -21.69 -4.46 -5.88
N GLY A 205 -21.69 -5.32 -6.51
CA GLY A 205 -21.09 -5.69 -7.81
C GLY A 205 -19.55 -5.74 -7.81
N ARG A 206 -18.88 -5.50 -6.66
CA ARG A 206 -17.43 -5.72 -6.48
C ARG A 206 -17.21 -7.17 -6.09
N ARG A 207 -16.35 -7.84 -6.87
CA ARG A 207 -16.20 -9.28 -6.76
C ARG A 207 -14.74 -9.70 -7.00
N LEU A 208 -14.31 -10.71 -6.30
CA LEU A 208 -13.03 -11.39 -6.51
C LEU A 208 -13.30 -12.89 -6.61
N ASP A 209 -13.00 -13.45 -7.76
CA ASP A 209 -13.39 -14.83 -8.13
C ASP A 209 -12.27 -15.85 -7.95
N ASN A 210 -12.67 -17.13 -7.82
CA ASN A 210 -11.77 -18.28 -7.84
C ASN A 210 -10.70 -18.28 -6.75
N LEU A 211 -10.98 -17.71 -5.59
CA LEU A 211 -10.08 -17.80 -4.45
C LEU A 211 -10.01 -19.22 -3.90
N THR A 212 -8.83 -19.65 -3.52
CA THR A 212 -8.63 -20.94 -2.87
C THR A 212 -8.73 -20.80 -1.36
N VAL A 213 -9.57 -21.57 -0.74
CA VAL A 213 -9.71 -21.59 0.72
C VAL A 213 -8.46 -22.14 1.37
N VAL A 214 -7.89 -21.37 2.30
CA VAL A 214 -6.74 -21.71 3.15
C VAL A 214 -7.15 -21.52 4.60
N VAL A 215 -7.11 -22.57 5.40
CA VAL A 215 -7.36 -22.46 6.83
C VAL A 215 -6.14 -21.83 7.50
N TYR A 216 -6.39 -20.82 8.32
CA TYR A 216 -5.36 -20.06 9.02
C TYR A 216 -5.89 -19.64 10.41
N ASP A 217 -4.99 -19.52 11.38
CA ASP A 217 -5.36 -19.06 12.73
C ASP A 217 -5.72 -17.58 12.69
N MET A 218 -7.02 -17.30 12.79
CA MET A 218 -7.57 -15.95 12.77
C MET A 218 -8.92 -15.88 13.49
N ALA A 219 -9.35 -14.67 13.81
CA ALA A 219 -10.59 -14.45 14.56
C ALA A 219 -11.82 -14.92 13.76
N PRO A 220 -12.81 -15.55 14.41
CA PRO A 220 -14.09 -15.85 13.79
C PRO A 220 -14.75 -14.61 13.17
N GLY A 221 -15.50 -14.81 12.08
CA GLY A 221 -16.13 -13.72 11.36
C GLY A 221 -15.16 -12.91 10.49
N SER A 222 -13.86 -13.25 10.48
CA SER A 222 -12.86 -12.57 9.67
C SER A 222 -12.36 -13.45 8.55
N VAL A 223 -12.11 -12.85 7.41
CA VAL A 223 -11.41 -13.45 6.26
C VAL A 223 -10.32 -12.53 5.76
N ALA A 224 -9.32 -13.08 5.10
CA ALA A 224 -8.24 -12.29 4.56
C ALA A 224 -7.83 -12.73 3.15
N ALA A 225 -7.39 -11.76 2.35
CA ALA A 225 -6.88 -12.01 1.01
C ALA A 225 -5.70 -11.08 0.72
N TYR A 226 -4.86 -11.46 -0.23
CA TYR A 226 -3.70 -10.66 -0.57
C TYR A 226 -4.07 -9.37 -1.29
N TYR A 227 -3.36 -8.35 -0.93
CA TYR A 227 -3.26 -7.07 -1.61
C TYR A 227 -2.04 -7.10 -2.55
N PRO A 228 -2.11 -6.64 -3.83
CA PRO A 228 -3.15 -5.78 -4.38
C PRO A 228 -4.36 -6.47 -4.99
N GLU A 229 -4.41 -7.80 -5.06
CA GLU A 229 -5.48 -8.53 -5.72
C GLU A 229 -6.85 -8.18 -5.14
N ALA A 230 -6.96 -8.13 -3.82
CA ALA A 230 -8.20 -7.77 -3.13
C ALA A 230 -8.56 -6.28 -3.17
N ASN A 231 -7.77 -5.42 -3.83
CA ASN A 231 -8.07 -3.99 -3.94
C ASN A 231 -9.38 -3.71 -4.68
N VAL A 232 -9.79 -4.60 -5.57
CA VAL A 232 -11.08 -4.49 -6.28
C VAL A 232 -12.28 -4.44 -5.33
N MET A 233 -12.13 -4.98 -4.13
CA MET A 233 -13.19 -5.05 -3.11
C MET A 233 -13.45 -3.70 -2.43
N VAL A 234 -12.53 -2.73 -2.53
CA VAL A 234 -12.64 -1.42 -1.87
C VAL A 234 -13.31 -0.41 -2.78
N PRO A 235 -14.47 0.18 -2.40
CA PRO A 235 -15.08 1.28 -3.12
C PRO A 235 -14.19 2.53 -3.11
N LEU A 236 -14.27 3.35 -4.15
CA LEU A 236 -13.49 4.60 -4.25
C LEU A 236 -13.89 5.64 -3.21
N ASP A 237 -15.12 5.62 -2.78
CA ASP A 237 -15.70 6.49 -1.76
C ASP A 237 -15.52 5.97 -0.33
N SER A 238 -14.98 4.76 -0.16
CA SER A 238 -14.66 4.19 1.14
C SER A 238 -13.23 4.52 1.54
N HIS A 239 -13.04 5.65 2.19
CA HIS A 239 -11.76 6.14 2.65
C HIS A 239 -11.89 6.91 3.97
N ASP A 240 -10.79 7.06 4.67
CA ASP A 240 -10.71 7.95 5.83
C ASP A 240 -10.89 9.42 5.38
N THR A 241 -11.71 10.16 6.10
CA THR A 241 -12.11 11.53 5.71
C THR A 241 -11.01 12.57 5.87
N GLU A 242 -10.03 12.32 6.74
CA GLU A 242 -8.93 13.26 6.99
C GLU A 242 -7.71 12.94 6.09
N SER A 243 -7.32 11.67 6.03
CA SER A 243 -6.12 11.25 5.30
C SER A 243 -6.38 10.82 3.85
N GLY A 244 -7.63 10.54 3.49
CA GLY A 244 -7.97 9.96 2.19
C GLY A 244 -7.52 8.50 2.00
N ILE A 245 -7.04 7.83 3.07
CA ILE A 245 -6.56 6.45 2.99
C ILE A 245 -7.74 5.51 2.75
N PRO A 246 -7.70 4.64 1.72
CA PRO A 246 -8.76 3.68 1.44
C PRO A 246 -9.01 2.72 2.59
N ALA A 247 -10.29 2.44 2.89
CA ALA A 247 -10.69 1.58 4.00
C ALA A 247 -10.63 0.08 3.64
N TYR A 248 -9.43 -0.45 3.45
CA TYR A 248 -9.21 -1.84 3.00
C TYR A 248 -8.99 -2.85 4.15
N LYS A 249 -9.41 -2.51 5.37
CA LYS A 249 -9.24 -3.39 6.55
C LYS A 249 -10.54 -3.84 7.21
N SER A 250 -11.68 -3.43 6.73
CA SER A 250 -12.98 -3.79 7.31
C SER A 250 -14.04 -3.76 6.22
N ILE A 251 -13.91 -4.64 5.25
CA ILE A 251 -14.82 -4.69 4.11
C ILE A 251 -15.83 -5.81 4.38
N PRO A 252 -17.14 -5.50 4.50
CA PRO A 252 -18.17 -6.53 4.61
C PRO A 252 -18.20 -7.38 3.34
N VAL A 253 -18.21 -8.69 3.50
CA VAL A 253 -18.21 -9.62 2.38
C VAL A 253 -19.10 -10.83 2.64
N GLU A 254 -19.53 -11.45 1.56
CA GLU A 254 -20.08 -12.80 1.55
C GLU A 254 -19.30 -13.70 0.61
N LEU A 255 -19.40 -15.00 0.81
CA LEU A 255 -18.69 -16.01 0.03
C LEU A 255 -19.69 -16.92 -0.68
N GLU A 256 -19.34 -17.29 -1.92
CA GLU A 256 -20.06 -18.24 -2.73
C GLU A 256 -19.10 -19.38 -3.12
N LEU A 257 -19.50 -20.62 -2.89
CA LEU A 257 -18.75 -21.76 -3.43
C LEU A 257 -18.80 -21.72 -4.96
N CYS A 258 -17.64 -21.85 -5.60
CA CYS A 258 -17.64 -22.04 -7.06
C CYS A 258 -18.23 -23.41 -7.38
N GLU A 259 -19.22 -23.46 -8.24
CA GLU A 259 -19.72 -24.72 -8.78
C GLU A 259 -18.54 -25.42 -9.48
N ALA A 260 -18.36 -26.72 -9.19
CA ALA A 260 -17.41 -27.54 -9.92
C ALA A 260 -17.76 -27.44 -11.43
N PRO A 261 -16.78 -27.30 -12.32
CA PRO A 261 -17.06 -27.34 -13.73
C PRO A 261 -17.84 -28.65 -13.99
N VAL A 262 -19.04 -28.53 -14.55
CA VAL A 262 -19.80 -29.67 -15.00
C VAL A 262 -18.91 -30.38 -16.01
N GLU A 263 -18.33 -31.51 -15.63
CA GLU A 263 -17.69 -32.38 -16.62
C GLU A 263 -18.75 -32.74 -17.66
N THR A 264 -18.73 -32.05 -18.78
CA THR A 264 -19.46 -32.49 -19.96
C THR A 264 -18.82 -33.82 -20.34
N SER A 265 -19.44 -34.89 -19.91
CA SER A 265 -19.14 -36.22 -20.41
C SER A 265 -19.39 -36.23 -21.92
N GLY A 266 -18.34 -35.83 -22.66
CA GLY A 266 -18.31 -35.97 -24.09
C GLY A 266 -18.40 -37.47 -24.43
N ALA A 267 -19.60 -37.90 -24.73
CA ALA A 267 -19.78 -39.19 -25.37
C ALA A 267 -18.98 -39.19 -26.68
N LEU A 268 -17.84 -39.83 -26.64
CA LEU A 268 -17.16 -40.26 -27.87
C LEU A 268 -18.12 -41.15 -28.66
N ARG A 269 -18.54 -40.71 -29.80
CA ARG A 269 -18.99 -41.55 -30.92
C ARG A 269 -18.04 -41.38 -32.08
#